data_2465287e58e511fc4578aa2f43cc875a
#
_entry.id   2465287e58e511fc4578aa2f43cc875a
#
_cell.length_a   1.000
_cell.length_b   1.000
_cell.length_c   1.000
_cell.angle_alpha   90.00
_cell.angle_beta   90.00
_cell.angle_gamma   90.00
#
_symmetry.space_group_name_H-M   'P 1'
#
loop_
_entity.id
_entity.type
_entity.pdbx_description
1 polymer ?
#
loop_
_entity_poly.entity_id
_entity_poly.type
_entity_poly.pdbx_seq_one_letter_code
_entity_poly.pdbx_strand_id
1 'polypeptide(L)'
;LQSVLPIACQDDPLSTFYLEKEFETRHTYDLYRQAERFDLIHAHWPTLAPYFSAFTTTPTLVTYGYIEKELHEYYRAHFPQCLPVCVSQAQRKMLGDDSIPVVYNGIDMNEILFNDKPEDFFIIVGRMTPGKGIAEAIRIAKKARVKLLIVGHVTTHLPWSEGYFLKEVKPHIDGDRIRYIERLPYREIVQMMSKAKGFLFPLQWDEPFGLVVIEAMAAGTPVVAYPRGSMPELIKHGETGYLLDSEDEMVEMIDRI
;
A
#
# COMPACT_ATOMS: atom_id res chain seq x y z
N LEU A 1 -16.84 9.33 -14.17
CA LEU A 1 -16.83 10.55 -13.32
C LEU A 1 -15.55 11.33 -13.65
N GLN A 2 -15.64 12.20 -14.66
CA GLN A 2 -14.58 13.16 -14.96
C GLN A 2 -14.52 14.18 -13.84
N SER A 3 -13.28 14.51 -13.42
CA SER A 3 -12.96 15.44 -12.35
C SER A 3 -13.71 16.77 -12.49
N VAL A 4 -14.57 17.06 -11.54
CA VAL A 4 -15.30 18.34 -11.43
C VAL A 4 -14.49 19.35 -10.58
N LEU A 5 -13.18 19.18 -10.47
CA LEU A 5 -12.33 20.14 -9.78
C LEU A 5 -12.06 21.34 -10.69
N PRO A 6 -12.39 22.56 -10.29
CA PRO A 6 -12.00 23.77 -11.02
C PRO A 6 -10.47 23.81 -11.19
N ILE A 7 -10.01 24.10 -12.40
CA ILE A 7 -8.56 24.16 -12.75
C ILE A 7 -7.78 25.06 -11.79
N ALA A 8 -8.40 26.12 -11.26
CA ALA A 8 -7.81 27.05 -10.29
C ALA A 8 -7.45 26.45 -8.92
N CYS A 9 -7.94 25.25 -8.58
CA CYS A 9 -7.68 24.60 -7.29
C CYS A 9 -6.61 23.50 -7.37
N GLN A 10 -6.06 23.21 -8.54
CA GLN A 10 -5.11 22.11 -8.73
C GLN A 10 -3.70 22.45 -8.20
N ASP A 11 -3.38 23.73 -8.03
CA ASP A 11 -2.06 24.19 -7.63
C ASP A 11 -1.91 24.46 -6.12
N ASP A 12 -3.03 24.43 -5.35
CA ASP A 12 -3.00 24.57 -3.89
C ASP A 12 -3.29 23.23 -3.19
N PRO A 13 -2.30 22.63 -2.50
CA PRO A 13 -2.45 21.33 -1.82
C PRO A 13 -3.59 21.30 -0.79
N LEU A 14 -3.83 22.39 -0.07
CA LEU A 14 -4.91 22.48 0.91
C LEU A 14 -6.28 22.50 0.24
N SER A 15 -6.45 23.30 -0.82
CA SER A 15 -7.68 23.32 -1.61
C SER A 15 -7.98 21.96 -2.21
N THR A 16 -6.98 21.26 -2.74
CA THR A 16 -7.13 19.90 -3.27
C THR A 16 -7.60 18.94 -2.18
N PHE A 17 -6.99 18.98 -0.99
CA PHE A 17 -7.39 18.12 0.13
C PHE A 17 -8.85 18.35 0.56
N TYR A 18 -9.28 19.61 0.72
CA TYR A 18 -10.66 19.92 1.09
C TYR A 18 -11.66 19.48 0.02
N LEU A 19 -11.33 19.64 -1.26
CA LEU A 19 -12.19 19.22 -2.36
C LEU A 19 -12.29 17.69 -2.46
N GLU A 20 -11.21 16.97 -2.21
CA GLU A 20 -11.23 15.50 -2.12
C GLU A 20 -12.16 15.04 -0.99
N LYS A 21 -12.08 15.66 0.20
CA LYS A 21 -12.94 15.34 1.34
C LYS A 21 -14.41 15.69 1.08
N GLU A 22 -14.68 16.82 0.44
CA GLU A 22 -16.03 17.19 0.02
C GLU A 22 -16.58 16.18 -1.01
N PHE A 23 -15.77 15.77 -1.98
CA PHE A 23 -16.16 14.77 -2.95
C PHE A 23 -16.45 13.40 -2.31
N GLU A 24 -15.58 12.92 -1.42
CA GLU A 24 -15.80 11.70 -0.65
C GLU A 24 -17.10 11.76 0.14
N THR A 25 -17.36 12.90 0.80
CA THR A 25 -18.56 13.13 1.62
C THR A 25 -19.82 13.09 0.76
N ARG A 26 -19.84 13.81 -0.38
CA ARG A 26 -20.98 13.81 -1.31
C ARG A 26 -21.23 12.43 -1.89
N HIS A 27 -20.18 11.74 -2.32
CA HIS A 27 -20.30 10.40 -2.87
C HIS A 27 -20.88 9.42 -1.84
N THR A 28 -20.38 9.48 -0.59
CA THR A 28 -20.89 8.65 0.51
C THR A 28 -22.35 9.01 0.82
N TYR A 29 -22.68 10.30 0.90
CA TYR A 29 -24.05 10.76 1.08
C TYR A 29 -25.00 10.26 -0.03
N ASP A 30 -24.60 10.39 -1.29
CA ASP A 30 -25.41 9.96 -2.45
C ASP A 30 -25.64 8.44 -2.45
N LEU A 31 -24.70 7.65 -1.95
CA LEU A 31 -24.87 6.22 -1.75
C LEU A 31 -25.87 5.95 -0.62
N TYR A 32 -25.62 6.51 0.58
CA TYR A 32 -26.42 6.20 1.76
C TYR A 32 -27.83 6.74 1.72
N ARG A 33 -28.13 7.85 1.02
CA ARG A 33 -29.51 8.28 0.78
C ARG A 33 -30.34 7.33 -0.07
N GLN A 34 -29.71 6.33 -0.69
CA GLN A 34 -30.32 5.29 -1.48
C GLN A 34 -30.09 3.89 -0.87
N ALA A 35 -29.66 3.83 0.40
CA ALA A 35 -29.24 2.61 1.07
C ALA A 35 -30.28 1.50 1.01
N GLU A 36 -31.56 1.82 1.13
CA GLU A 36 -32.69 0.86 1.09
C GLU A 36 -32.81 0.11 -0.25
N ARG A 37 -32.12 0.55 -1.30
CA ARG A 37 -32.08 -0.14 -2.60
C ARG A 37 -31.07 -1.28 -2.66
N PHE A 38 -30.29 -1.47 -1.58
CA PHE A 38 -29.21 -2.44 -1.52
C PHE A 38 -29.42 -3.39 -0.35
N ASP A 39 -29.05 -4.65 -0.52
CA ASP A 39 -29.05 -5.65 0.55
C ASP A 39 -27.86 -5.46 1.50
N LEU A 40 -26.76 -4.87 0.99
CA LEU A 40 -25.52 -4.63 1.72
C LEU A 40 -24.78 -3.46 1.06
N ILE A 41 -24.18 -2.60 1.87
CA ILE A 41 -23.19 -1.60 1.45
C ILE A 41 -21.80 -2.09 1.84
N HIS A 42 -20.87 -2.18 0.89
CA HIS A 42 -19.49 -2.53 1.16
C HIS A 42 -18.58 -1.32 0.93
N ALA A 43 -18.01 -0.79 1.98
CA ALA A 43 -17.07 0.32 1.96
C ALA A 43 -15.63 -0.21 2.12
N HIS A 44 -14.71 0.31 1.29
CA HIS A 44 -13.28 -0.01 1.34
C HIS A 44 -12.45 1.03 2.09
N TRP A 45 -13.10 2.02 2.71
CA TRP A 45 -12.45 3.05 3.48
C TRP A 45 -13.28 3.42 4.72
N PRO A 46 -12.68 3.39 5.91
CA PRO A 46 -13.45 3.48 7.16
C PRO A 46 -13.85 4.90 7.59
N THR A 47 -13.42 5.97 6.90
CA THR A 47 -13.54 7.33 7.44
C THR A 47 -14.97 7.86 7.52
N LEU A 48 -15.83 7.59 6.56
CA LEU A 48 -17.18 8.13 6.50
C LEU A 48 -18.28 7.07 6.67
N ALA A 49 -18.05 5.87 6.17
CA ALA A 49 -19.05 4.80 6.16
C ALA A 49 -19.65 4.48 7.54
N PRO A 50 -18.88 4.41 8.65
CA PRO A 50 -19.46 4.18 9.97
C PRO A 50 -20.47 5.25 10.39
N TYR A 51 -20.18 6.53 10.15
CA TYR A 51 -21.08 7.62 10.50
C TYR A 51 -22.38 7.58 9.70
N PHE A 52 -22.30 7.37 8.39
CA PHE A 52 -23.48 7.28 7.52
C PHE A 52 -24.30 6.02 7.76
N SER A 53 -23.68 4.92 8.18
CA SER A 53 -24.37 3.69 8.53
C SER A 53 -25.37 3.85 9.67
N ALA A 54 -25.18 4.85 10.54
CA ALA A 54 -26.09 5.18 11.63
C ALA A 54 -27.48 5.67 11.16
N PHE A 55 -27.62 6.06 9.90
CA PHE A 55 -28.86 6.63 9.35
C PHE A 55 -29.62 5.66 8.44
N THR A 56 -29.23 4.39 8.40
CA THR A 56 -29.89 3.35 7.59
C THR A 56 -29.97 2.03 8.32
N THR A 57 -30.93 1.20 7.93
CA THR A 57 -31.05 -0.20 8.37
C THR A 57 -30.27 -1.17 7.46
N THR A 58 -29.79 -0.71 6.31
CA THR A 58 -28.99 -1.53 5.39
C THR A 58 -27.63 -1.82 6.03
N PRO A 59 -27.23 -3.10 6.19
CA PRO A 59 -25.95 -3.47 6.76
C PRO A 59 -24.77 -2.83 6.00
N THR A 60 -23.80 -2.33 6.74
CA THR A 60 -22.58 -1.77 6.16
C THR A 60 -21.38 -2.64 6.54
N LEU A 61 -20.73 -3.23 5.54
CA LEU A 61 -19.45 -3.92 5.67
C LEU A 61 -18.33 -2.91 5.39
N VAL A 62 -17.29 -2.88 6.22
CA VAL A 62 -16.13 -1.99 6.00
C VAL A 62 -14.85 -2.80 6.01
N THR A 63 -14.18 -2.87 4.87
CA THR A 63 -12.83 -3.44 4.80
C THR A 63 -11.81 -2.38 5.25
N TYR A 64 -11.03 -2.72 6.27
CA TYR A 64 -9.99 -1.85 6.80
C TYR A 64 -8.71 -1.97 5.95
N GLY A 65 -8.50 -1.03 5.03
CA GLY A 65 -7.19 -0.91 4.36
C GLY A 65 -6.11 -0.48 5.34
N TYR A 66 -6.44 0.48 6.22
CA TYR A 66 -5.68 0.89 7.39
C TYR A 66 -6.62 1.59 8.37
N ILE A 67 -6.42 1.36 9.66
CA ILE A 67 -7.13 2.06 10.73
C ILE A 67 -6.31 2.04 12.01
N GLU A 68 -6.34 3.13 12.77
CA GLU A 68 -5.78 3.18 14.12
C GLU A 68 -6.67 2.41 15.11
N LYS A 69 -6.05 1.81 16.13
CA LYS A 69 -6.75 1.01 17.14
C LYS A 69 -7.82 1.83 17.87
N GLU A 70 -7.48 3.03 18.28
CA GLU A 70 -8.39 3.93 19.01
C GLU A 70 -9.62 4.30 18.15
N LEU A 71 -9.43 4.49 16.85
CA LEU A 71 -10.52 4.78 15.93
C LEU A 71 -11.41 3.53 15.71
N HIS A 72 -10.80 2.35 15.63
CA HIS A 72 -11.54 1.09 15.59
C HIS A 72 -12.40 0.91 16.85
N GLU A 73 -11.82 1.08 18.04
CA GLU A 73 -12.54 0.99 19.33
C GLU A 73 -13.70 1.98 19.39
N TYR A 74 -13.50 3.21 18.93
CA TYR A 74 -14.55 4.22 18.81
C TYR A 74 -15.69 3.75 17.88
N TYR A 75 -15.36 3.21 16.71
CA TYR A 75 -16.39 2.72 15.77
C TYR A 75 -17.16 1.55 16.32
N ARG A 76 -16.50 0.61 16.98
CA ARG A 76 -17.18 -0.53 17.64
C ARG A 76 -18.15 -0.10 18.72
N ALA A 77 -17.80 0.94 19.48
CA ALA A 77 -18.64 1.46 20.57
C ALA A 77 -19.85 2.25 20.05
N HIS A 78 -19.73 2.99 18.94
CA HIS A 78 -20.74 3.95 18.51
C HIS A 78 -21.53 3.52 17.27
N PHE A 79 -21.00 2.58 16.46
CA PHE A 79 -21.61 2.14 15.20
C PHE A 79 -21.63 0.60 15.12
N PRO A 80 -22.35 -0.09 16.04
CA PRO A 80 -22.37 -1.56 16.11
C PRO A 80 -22.96 -2.23 14.86
N GLN A 81 -23.74 -1.50 14.06
CA GLN A 81 -24.30 -1.96 12.77
C GLN A 81 -23.26 -1.96 11.63
N CYS A 82 -22.11 -1.33 11.84
CA CYS A 82 -21.01 -1.33 10.89
C CYS A 82 -20.12 -2.55 11.15
N LEU A 83 -19.99 -3.42 10.15
CA LEU A 83 -19.30 -4.71 10.25
C LEU A 83 -17.87 -4.58 9.70
N PRO A 84 -16.83 -4.54 10.56
CA PRO A 84 -15.45 -4.43 10.10
C PRO A 84 -14.94 -5.76 9.53
N VAL A 85 -14.02 -5.66 8.57
CA VAL A 85 -13.22 -6.77 8.04
C VAL A 85 -11.77 -6.35 7.99
N CYS A 86 -10.87 -7.15 8.58
CA CYS A 86 -9.43 -6.98 8.46
C CYS A 86 -8.89 -7.65 7.20
N VAL A 87 -7.81 -7.11 6.67
CA VAL A 87 -7.15 -7.66 5.47
C VAL A 87 -5.99 -8.61 5.79
N SER A 88 -5.66 -8.79 7.09
CA SER A 88 -4.65 -9.75 7.56
C SER A 88 -4.85 -10.11 9.03
N GLN A 89 -4.23 -11.20 9.46
CA GLN A 89 -4.19 -11.58 10.87
C GLN A 89 -3.34 -10.58 11.67
N ALA A 90 -2.25 -10.07 11.09
CA ALA A 90 -1.42 -9.04 11.70
C ALA A 90 -2.22 -7.77 12.01
N GLN A 91 -3.04 -7.31 11.06
CA GLN A 91 -3.92 -6.16 11.28
C GLN A 91 -4.94 -6.43 12.40
N ARG A 92 -5.61 -7.60 12.38
CA ARG A 92 -6.54 -7.99 13.45
C ARG A 92 -5.86 -8.00 14.83
N LYS A 93 -4.66 -8.58 14.90
CA LYS A 93 -3.86 -8.60 16.14
C LYS A 93 -3.48 -7.19 16.62
N MET A 94 -3.12 -6.30 15.69
CA MET A 94 -2.81 -4.91 16.00
C MET A 94 -4.02 -4.17 16.61
N LEU A 95 -5.22 -4.44 16.10
CA LEU A 95 -6.46 -3.87 16.63
C LEU A 95 -6.88 -4.47 17.97
N GLY A 96 -6.45 -5.70 18.28
CA GLY A 96 -6.78 -6.39 19.54
C GLY A 96 -8.23 -6.85 19.64
N ASP A 97 -8.91 -7.06 18.50
CA ASP A 97 -10.29 -7.53 18.42
C ASP A 97 -10.38 -8.82 17.60
N ASP A 98 -10.33 -9.97 18.28
CA ASP A 98 -10.39 -11.29 17.66
C ASP A 98 -11.75 -11.62 17.03
N SER A 99 -12.78 -10.81 17.29
CA SER A 99 -14.11 -10.99 16.70
C SER A 99 -14.18 -10.53 15.23
N ILE A 100 -13.20 -9.74 14.76
CA ILE A 100 -13.19 -9.24 13.39
C ILE A 100 -12.80 -10.36 12.42
N PRO A 101 -13.63 -10.66 11.39
CA PRO A 101 -13.24 -11.59 10.35
C PRO A 101 -12.04 -11.05 9.53
N VAL A 102 -11.21 -11.97 9.05
CA VAL A 102 -10.09 -11.66 8.17
C VAL A 102 -10.39 -12.17 6.78
N VAL A 103 -10.32 -11.28 5.80
CA VAL A 103 -10.42 -11.61 4.37
C VAL A 103 -9.25 -10.96 3.66
N TYR A 104 -8.31 -11.76 3.19
CA TYR A 104 -7.14 -11.27 2.48
C TYR A 104 -7.54 -10.59 1.17
N ASN A 105 -6.82 -9.53 0.82
CA ASN A 105 -6.97 -8.91 -0.50
C ASN A 105 -6.53 -9.89 -1.60
N GLY A 106 -7.16 -9.75 -2.76
CA GLY A 106 -6.78 -10.48 -3.97
C GLY A 106 -6.27 -9.53 -5.06
N ILE A 107 -5.70 -10.12 -6.09
CA ILE A 107 -5.26 -9.45 -7.32
C ILE A 107 -5.84 -10.16 -8.54
N ASP A 108 -6.01 -9.45 -9.64
CA ASP A 108 -6.39 -10.06 -10.92
C ASP A 108 -5.16 -10.66 -11.60
N MET A 109 -5.06 -11.97 -11.58
CA MET A 109 -3.94 -12.69 -12.22
C MET A 109 -3.87 -12.50 -13.73
N ASN A 110 -4.97 -12.09 -14.41
CA ASN A 110 -4.95 -11.83 -15.84
C ASN A 110 -4.23 -10.52 -16.21
N GLU A 111 -4.04 -9.62 -15.24
CA GLU A 111 -3.32 -8.38 -15.45
C GLU A 111 -1.81 -8.51 -15.17
N ILE A 112 -1.36 -9.66 -14.66
CA ILE A 112 0.02 -9.90 -14.24
C ILE A 112 0.72 -10.83 -15.21
N LEU A 113 1.84 -10.37 -15.78
CA LEU A 113 2.69 -11.18 -16.64
C LEU A 113 3.77 -11.86 -15.81
N PHE A 114 3.70 -13.18 -15.72
CA PHE A 114 4.79 -13.98 -15.15
C PHE A 114 6.01 -13.96 -16.07
N ASN A 115 7.21 -13.80 -15.49
CA ASN A 115 8.47 -13.86 -16.24
C ASN A 115 9.55 -14.58 -15.41
N ASP A 116 10.16 -15.61 -16.01
CA ASP A 116 11.24 -16.40 -15.43
C ASP A 116 12.65 -15.99 -15.92
N LYS A 117 12.73 -14.90 -16.69
CA LYS A 117 13.98 -14.36 -17.25
C LYS A 117 14.16 -12.90 -16.84
N PRO A 118 14.50 -12.64 -15.57
CA PRO A 118 14.64 -11.27 -15.08
C PRO A 118 15.83 -10.56 -15.72
N GLU A 119 15.72 -9.24 -15.78
CA GLU A 119 16.81 -8.32 -16.07
C GLU A 119 17.62 -8.03 -14.78
N ASP A 120 18.86 -7.57 -14.92
CA ASP A 120 19.77 -7.35 -13.80
C ASP A 120 19.50 -6.02 -13.06
N PHE A 121 18.35 -5.95 -12.38
CA PHE A 121 17.99 -4.87 -11.46
C PHE A 121 17.00 -5.35 -10.39
N PHE A 122 17.02 -4.68 -9.24
CA PHE A 122 16.01 -4.82 -8.18
C PHE A 122 15.01 -3.69 -8.28
N ILE A 123 13.80 -3.90 -7.75
CA ILE A 123 12.74 -2.90 -7.77
C ILE A 123 12.15 -2.69 -6.36
N ILE A 124 11.75 -1.47 -6.08
CA ILE A 124 10.86 -1.12 -4.95
C ILE A 124 9.71 -0.27 -5.47
N VAL A 125 8.50 -0.57 -5.05
CA VAL A 125 7.28 0.16 -5.44
C VAL A 125 6.54 0.62 -4.20
N GLY A 126 6.27 1.92 -4.11
CA GLY A 126 5.54 2.46 -2.97
C GLY A 126 5.52 3.98 -2.92
N ARG A 127 4.67 4.53 -2.06
CA ARG A 127 4.62 5.97 -1.78
C ARG A 127 5.96 6.43 -1.18
N MET A 128 6.37 7.66 -1.47
CA MET A 128 7.58 8.25 -0.89
C MET A 128 7.36 8.61 0.58
N THR A 129 7.40 7.60 1.43
CA THR A 129 7.21 7.72 2.88
C THR A 129 8.26 6.89 3.63
N PRO A 130 8.71 7.32 4.81
CA PRO A 130 9.69 6.56 5.61
C PRO A 130 9.25 5.12 5.86
N GLY A 131 7.95 4.90 6.14
CA GLY A 131 7.40 3.57 6.42
C GLY A 131 7.60 2.54 5.30
N LYS A 132 7.69 2.99 4.04
CA LYS A 132 7.89 2.09 2.89
C LYS A 132 9.34 1.62 2.69
N GLY A 133 10.30 2.17 3.45
CA GLY A 133 11.68 1.70 3.44
C GLY A 133 12.48 2.04 2.19
N ILE A 134 12.12 3.14 1.47
CA ILE A 134 12.81 3.52 0.23
C ILE A 134 14.28 3.86 0.48
N ALA A 135 14.58 4.64 1.54
CA ALA A 135 15.96 4.98 1.90
C ALA A 135 16.76 3.74 2.31
N GLU A 136 16.12 2.81 3.00
CA GLU A 136 16.68 1.51 3.37
C GLU A 136 17.03 0.70 2.11
N ALA A 137 16.12 0.59 1.15
CA ALA A 137 16.36 -0.11 -0.11
C ALA A 137 17.53 0.50 -0.90
N ILE A 138 17.67 1.83 -0.90
CA ILE A 138 18.80 2.52 -1.50
C ILE A 138 20.12 2.14 -0.81
N ARG A 139 20.16 2.12 0.54
CA ARG A 139 21.37 1.72 1.29
C ARG A 139 21.75 0.27 1.00
N ILE A 140 20.77 -0.63 1.01
CA ILE A 140 20.95 -2.05 0.70
C ILE A 140 21.49 -2.22 -0.72
N ALA A 141 20.86 -1.60 -1.71
CA ALA A 141 21.28 -1.69 -3.11
C ALA A 141 22.72 -1.16 -3.33
N LYS A 142 23.09 -0.07 -2.63
CA LYS A 142 24.46 0.47 -2.68
C LYS A 142 25.48 -0.47 -2.05
N LYS A 143 25.18 -1.07 -0.89
CA LYS A 143 26.03 -2.06 -0.23
C LYS A 143 26.23 -3.30 -1.11
N ALA A 144 25.15 -3.84 -1.66
CA ALA A 144 25.16 -4.98 -2.57
C ALA A 144 25.67 -4.67 -3.99
N ARG A 145 25.90 -3.39 -4.33
CA ARG A 145 26.35 -2.90 -5.64
C ARG A 145 25.44 -3.27 -6.81
N VAL A 146 24.14 -3.40 -6.55
CA VAL A 146 23.12 -3.73 -7.56
C VAL A 146 22.40 -2.50 -8.06
N LYS A 147 21.72 -2.63 -9.20
CA LYS A 147 20.84 -1.59 -9.73
C LYS A 147 19.50 -1.63 -9.01
N LEU A 148 18.95 -0.46 -8.65
CA LEU A 148 17.65 -0.32 -8.02
C LEU A 148 16.77 0.63 -8.84
N LEU A 149 15.59 0.15 -9.23
CA LEU A 149 14.52 0.96 -9.77
C LEU A 149 13.52 1.29 -8.65
N ILE A 150 13.33 2.56 -8.39
CA ILE A 150 12.34 3.07 -7.44
C ILE A 150 11.14 3.57 -8.23
N VAL A 151 9.95 3.03 -7.97
CA VAL A 151 8.69 3.47 -8.58
C VAL A 151 7.74 3.93 -7.49
N GLY A 152 7.26 5.18 -7.60
CA GLY A 152 6.29 5.69 -6.64
C GLY A 152 6.20 7.20 -6.62
N HIS A 153 5.14 7.74 -6.06
CA HIS A 153 4.86 9.16 -6.09
C HIS A 153 5.12 9.84 -4.74
N VAL A 154 5.51 11.09 -4.83
CA VAL A 154 5.52 12.02 -3.72
C VAL A 154 4.09 12.48 -3.48
N THR A 155 3.62 12.37 -2.25
CA THR A 155 2.28 12.82 -1.87
C THR A 155 2.36 14.31 -1.52
N THR A 156 2.09 15.18 -2.49
CA THR A 156 2.35 16.63 -2.40
C THR A 156 1.53 17.35 -1.33
N HIS A 157 0.33 16.85 -1.01
CA HIS A 157 -0.48 17.39 0.09
C HIS A 157 0.01 16.96 1.49
N LEU A 158 1.06 16.14 1.56
CA LEU A 158 1.73 15.76 2.80
C LEU A 158 3.16 16.30 2.79
N PRO A 159 3.41 17.48 3.38
CA PRO A 159 4.72 18.16 3.31
C PRO A 159 5.89 17.28 3.78
N TRP A 160 5.64 16.35 4.72
CA TRP A 160 6.65 15.41 5.18
C TRP A 160 7.02 14.35 4.12
N SER A 161 6.13 14.02 3.17
CA SER A 161 6.44 13.11 2.05
C SER A 161 7.43 13.75 1.07
N GLU A 162 7.21 15.01 0.74
CA GLU A 162 8.14 15.79 -0.10
C GLU A 162 9.49 15.99 0.61
N GLY A 163 9.44 16.39 1.89
CA GLY A 163 10.65 16.54 2.70
C GLY A 163 11.48 15.25 2.78
N TYR A 164 10.83 14.10 2.96
CA TYR A 164 11.50 12.80 2.93
C TYR A 164 12.13 12.51 1.57
N PHE A 165 11.40 12.71 0.48
CA PHE A 165 11.92 12.50 -0.86
C PHE A 165 13.14 13.38 -1.16
N LEU A 166 13.05 14.67 -0.89
CA LEU A 166 14.12 15.63 -1.17
C LEU A 166 15.39 15.35 -0.36
N LYS A 167 15.23 14.88 0.89
CA LYS A 167 16.35 14.70 1.82
C LYS A 167 16.95 13.29 1.75
N GLU A 168 16.10 12.25 1.71
CA GLU A 168 16.54 10.86 1.90
C GLU A 168 16.58 10.05 0.60
N VAL A 169 15.91 10.50 -0.47
CA VAL A 169 15.81 9.72 -1.72
C VAL A 169 16.53 10.43 -2.88
N LYS A 170 16.11 11.66 -3.19
CA LYS A 170 16.58 12.42 -4.35
C LYS A 170 18.10 12.54 -4.47
N PRO A 171 18.88 12.78 -3.39
CA PRO A 171 20.34 12.88 -3.46
C PRO A 171 21.05 11.61 -3.92
N HIS A 172 20.35 10.49 -3.91
CA HIS A 172 20.88 9.17 -4.25
C HIS A 172 20.55 8.71 -5.66
N ILE A 173 19.66 9.41 -6.36
CA ILE A 173 19.27 9.12 -7.74
C ILE A 173 20.40 9.59 -8.67
N ASP A 174 21.08 8.64 -9.32
CA ASP A 174 22.19 8.93 -10.26
C ASP A 174 21.81 8.68 -11.73
N GLY A 175 20.61 8.11 -11.97
CA GLY A 175 20.09 7.82 -13.31
C GLY A 175 20.65 6.54 -13.95
N ASP A 176 21.61 5.89 -13.32
CA ASP A 176 22.22 4.64 -13.77
C ASP A 176 21.95 3.49 -12.79
N ARG A 177 22.60 3.50 -11.64
CA ARG A 177 22.41 2.44 -10.61
C ARG A 177 21.16 2.65 -9.79
N ILE A 178 20.85 3.88 -9.39
CA ILE A 178 19.65 4.23 -8.63
C ILE A 178 18.78 5.09 -9.54
N ARG A 179 17.71 4.50 -10.06
CA ARG A 179 16.75 5.14 -10.94
C ARG A 179 15.43 5.37 -10.25
N TYR A 180 14.75 6.46 -10.57
CA TYR A 180 13.45 6.82 -10.04
C TYR A 180 12.47 7.13 -11.14
N ILE A 181 11.25 6.59 -11.01
CA ILE A 181 10.10 6.90 -11.86
C ILE A 181 8.93 7.28 -10.93
N GLU A 182 8.46 8.51 -11.07
CA GLU A 182 7.45 9.06 -10.16
C GLU A 182 6.09 8.38 -10.29
N ARG A 183 5.63 8.18 -11.50
CA ARG A 183 4.32 7.55 -11.77
C ARG A 183 4.40 6.68 -13.01
N LEU A 184 3.79 5.51 -12.89
CA LEU A 184 3.54 4.63 -14.01
C LEU A 184 2.10 4.13 -13.93
N PRO A 185 1.44 3.85 -15.06
CA PRO A 185 0.21 3.08 -15.09
C PRO A 185 0.40 1.70 -14.42
N TYR A 186 -0.64 1.18 -13.78
CA TYR A 186 -0.57 -0.09 -13.05
C TYR A 186 0.06 -1.23 -13.87
N ARG A 187 -0.36 -1.40 -15.13
CA ARG A 187 0.18 -2.43 -16.02
C ARG A 187 1.68 -2.30 -16.27
N GLU A 188 2.19 -1.08 -16.35
CA GLU A 188 3.61 -0.83 -16.52
C GLU A 188 4.39 -1.13 -15.23
N ILE A 189 3.79 -0.83 -14.05
CA ILE A 189 4.39 -1.20 -12.74
C ILE A 189 4.57 -2.71 -12.66
N VAL A 190 3.51 -3.47 -12.93
CA VAL A 190 3.55 -4.94 -12.89
C VAL A 190 4.52 -5.50 -13.94
N GLN A 191 4.58 -4.90 -15.13
CA GLN A 191 5.56 -5.27 -16.14
C GLN A 191 7.00 -4.98 -15.70
N MET A 192 7.27 -3.89 -14.98
CA MET A 192 8.59 -3.64 -14.42
C MET A 192 8.92 -4.62 -13.28
N MET A 193 7.93 -4.96 -12.45
CA MET A 193 8.09 -6.00 -11.44
C MET A 193 8.50 -7.32 -12.09
N SER A 194 7.81 -7.79 -13.13
CA SER A 194 8.10 -9.07 -13.79
C SER A 194 9.50 -9.13 -14.43
N LYS A 195 10.10 -8.00 -14.73
CA LYS A 195 11.46 -7.90 -15.25
C LYS A 195 12.53 -7.82 -14.18
N ALA A 196 12.16 -7.48 -12.95
CA ALA A 196 13.13 -7.31 -11.88
C ALA A 196 13.65 -8.65 -11.35
N LYS A 197 14.91 -8.67 -10.97
CA LYS A 197 15.59 -9.81 -10.34
C LYS A 197 15.07 -10.09 -8.93
N GLY A 198 14.62 -9.05 -8.23
CA GLY A 198 13.99 -9.15 -6.91
C GLY A 198 13.27 -7.86 -6.53
N PHE A 199 12.30 -7.98 -5.65
CA PHE A 199 11.54 -6.88 -5.07
C PHE A 199 12.06 -6.61 -3.66
N LEU A 200 12.69 -5.44 -3.43
CA LEU A 200 13.20 -5.05 -2.12
C LEU A 200 12.12 -4.33 -1.32
N PHE A 201 11.79 -4.85 -0.15
CA PHE A 201 10.74 -4.26 0.69
C PHE A 201 11.15 -4.18 2.17
N PRO A 202 12.19 -3.40 2.51
CA PRO A 202 12.69 -3.22 3.86
C PRO A 202 11.80 -2.26 4.66
N LEU A 203 10.55 -2.66 4.89
CA LEU A 203 9.51 -1.89 5.57
C LEU A 203 9.93 -1.37 6.93
N GLN A 204 9.54 -0.12 7.25
CA GLN A 204 9.76 0.51 8.55
C GLN A 204 8.47 0.67 9.37
N TRP A 205 7.37 0.08 8.91
CA TRP A 205 6.08 0.05 9.60
C TRP A 205 5.40 -1.31 9.45
N ASP A 206 4.36 -1.56 10.24
CA ASP A 206 3.57 -2.78 10.14
C ASP A 206 2.54 -2.64 9.02
N GLU A 207 2.87 -3.18 7.85
CA GLU A 207 2.02 -3.15 6.65
C GLU A 207 0.75 -3.97 6.90
N PRO A 208 -0.44 -3.40 6.71
CA PRO A 208 -1.70 -4.14 6.91
C PRO A 208 -1.85 -5.35 5.97
N PHE A 209 -1.43 -5.23 4.70
CA PHE A 209 -1.48 -6.35 3.76
C PHE A 209 -0.27 -6.37 2.80
N GLY A 210 -0.12 -5.37 1.94
CA GLY A 210 0.98 -5.32 0.97
C GLY A 210 0.62 -5.94 -0.39
N LEU A 211 -0.34 -5.33 -1.11
CA LEU A 211 -0.72 -5.74 -2.47
C LEU A 211 0.48 -5.87 -3.41
N VAL A 212 1.44 -4.91 -3.34
CA VAL A 212 2.66 -4.93 -4.16
C VAL A 212 3.52 -6.18 -3.96
N VAL A 213 3.42 -6.82 -2.79
CA VAL A 213 4.15 -8.07 -2.48
C VAL A 213 3.56 -9.25 -3.24
N ILE A 214 2.23 -9.41 -3.18
CA ILE A 214 1.57 -10.49 -3.92
C ILE A 214 1.61 -10.25 -5.43
N GLU A 215 1.62 -9.01 -5.89
CA GLU A 215 1.83 -8.62 -7.29
C GLU A 215 3.24 -9.02 -7.78
N ALA A 216 4.28 -8.71 -6.99
CA ALA A 216 5.66 -9.10 -7.31
C ALA A 216 5.82 -10.64 -7.35
N MET A 217 5.29 -11.35 -6.36
CA MET A 217 5.33 -12.83 -6.34
C MET A 217 4.59 -13.44 -7.53
N ALA A 218 3.41 -12.92 -7.88
CA ALA A 218 2.64 -13.36 -9.03
C ALA A 218 3.35 -13.10 -10.37
N ALA A 219 4.15 -12.03 -10.44
CA ALA A 219 4.99 -11.69 -11.59
C ALA A 219 6.25 -12.59 -11.71
N GLY A 220 6.52 -13.46 -10.73
CA GLY A 220 7.71 -14.31 -10.68
C GLY A 220 8.91 -13.65 -10.01
N THR A 221 8.72 -12.50 -9.37
CA THR A 221 9.80 -11.74 -8.75
C THR A 221 9.90 -12.06 -7.26
N PRO A 222 11.00 -12.65 -6.77
CA PRO A 222 11.17 -12.97 -5.36
C PRO A 222 11.19 -11.70 -4.51
N VAL A 223 10.47 -11.73 -3.40
CA VAL A 223 10.39 -10.60 -2.46
C VAL A 223 11.42 -10.77 -1.35
N VAL A 224 12.17 -9.71 -1.06
CA VAL A 224 13.12 -9.62 0.07
C VAL A 224 12.59 -8.55 1.02
N ALA A 225 12.08 -8.96 2.18
CA ALA A 225 11.37 -8.07 3.10
C ALA A 225 11.79 -8.27 4.56
N TYR A 226 11.52 -7.27 5.40
CA TYR A 226 11.50 -7.46 6.85
C TYR A 226 10.21 -8.15 7.30
N PRO A 227 10.21 -8.97 8.37
CA PRO A 227 9.03 -9.68 8.88
C PRO A 227 8.10 -8.74 9.67
N ARG A 228 7.64 -7.65 9.05
CA ARG A 228 6.77 -6.62 9.64
C ARG A 228 5.34 -6.72 9.12
N GLY A 229 4.38 -6.50 10.01
CA GLY A 229 2.95 -6.55 9.68
C GLY A 229 2.56 -7.88 9.07
N SER A 230 1.91 -7.86 7.93
CA SER A 230 1.42 -9.04 7.20
C SER A 230 2.49 -9.81 6.43
N MET A 231 3.74 -9.36 6.36
CA MET A 231 4.78 -10.02 5.56
C MET A 231 4.96 -11.50 5.90
N PRO A 232 4.96 -11.93 7.20
CA PRO A 232 5.05 -13.36 7.54
C PRO A 232 3.83 -14.20 7.14
N GLU A 233 2.69 -13.56 6.82
CA GLU A 233 1.50 -14.25 6.32
C GLU A 233 1.55 -14.47 4.81
N LEU A 234 2.20 -13.56 4.07
CA LEU A 234 2.27 -13.56 2.61
C LEU A 234 3.49 -14.29 2.07
N ILE A 235 4.63 -14.19 2.78
CA ILE A 235 5.93 -14.69 2.31
C ILE A 235 6.30 -15.94 3.10
N LYS A 236 6.46 -17.04 2.39
CA LYS A 236 7.06 -18.27 2.95
C LYS A 236 8.56 -18.23 2.69
N HIS A 237 9.33 -18.01 3.78
CA HIS A 237 10.78 -17.84 3.71
C HIS A 237 11.47 -18.99 2.96
N GLY A 238 12.28 -18.65 1.95
CA GLY A 238 13.02 -19.60 1.13
C GLY A 238 12.21 -20.30 0.03
N GLU A 239 10.88 -20.04 -0.05
CA GLU A 239 10.03 -20.64 -1.11
C GLU A 239 9.41 -19.56 -2.01
N THR A 240 8.71 -18.57 -1.43
CA THR A 240 8.05 -17.52 -2.21
C THR A 240 8.73 -16.15 -2.09
N GLY A 241 9.77 -16.07 -1.25
CA GLY A 241 10.57 -14.89 -0.96
C GLY A 241 11.39 -15.08 0.30
N TYR A 242 11.95 -13.98 0.81
CA TYR A 242 12.87 -14.02 1.93
C TYR A 242 12.45 -13.00 3.00
N LEU A 243 12.28 -13.47 4.24
CA LEU A 243 12.06 -12.65 5.43
C LEU A 243 13.38 -12.57 6.19
N LEU A 244 13.92 -11.39 6.36
CA LEU A 244 15.23 -11.14 6.93
C LEU A 244 15.13 -10.04 7.98
N ASP A 245 16.01 -10.06 8.98
CA ASP A 245 15.89 -9.18 10.14
C ASP A 245 16.82 -7.96 10.08
N SER A 246 17.76 -7.93 9.12
CA SER A 246 18.75 -6.86 9.00
C SER A 246 19.09 -6.48 7.56
N GLU A 247 19.66 -5.26 7.39
CA GLU A 247 20.20 -4.82 6.10
C GLU A 247 21.31 -5.74 5.60
N ASP A 248 22.17 -6.23 6.49
CA ASP A 248 23.32 -7.07 6.12
C ASP A 248 22.84 -8.45 5.59
N GLU A 249 21.85 -9.06 6.24
CA GLU A 249 21.20 -10.26 5.72
C GLU A 249 20.54 -10.06 4.36
N MET A 250 19.90 -8.89 4.15
CA MET A 250 19.34 -8.55 2.83
C MET A 250 20.43 -8.42 1.76
N VAL A 251 21.56 -7.79 2.09
CA VAL A 251 22.72 -7.69 1.18
C VAL A 251 23.23 -9.08 0.82
N GLU A 252 23.43 -9.96 1.80
CA GLU A 252 23.87 -11.34 1.55
C GLU A 252 22.87 -12.13 0.70
N MET A 253 21.58 -11.90 0.88
CA MET A 253 20.54 -12.58 0.10
C MET A 253 20.51 -12.08 -1.35
N ILE A 254 20.67 -10.78 -1.57
CA ILE A 254 20.75 -10.17 -2.91
C ILE A 254 21.85 -10.80 -3.75
N ASP A 255 23.00 -11.11 -3.15
CA ASP A 255 24.12 -11.76 -3.83
C ASP A 255 23.82 -13.23 -4.24
N ARG A 256 22.79 -13.85 -3.64
CA ARG A 256 22.38 -15.24 -3.94
C ARG A 256 21.24 -15.33 -4.95
N ILE A 257 20.47 -14.27 -5.11
CA ILE A 257 19.40 -14.15 -6.11
C ILE A 257 20.01 -13.79 -7.48
#